data_f488e96efd15c84c10dacab3418035cd
#
_entry.id   f488e96efd15c84c10dacab3418035cd
#
_cell.length_a   1.000
_cell.length_b   1.000
_cell.length_c   1.000
_cell.angle_alpha   90.00
_cell.angle_beta   90.00
_cell.angle_gamma   90.00
#
_symmetry.space_group_name_H-M   'P 1'
#
loop_
_entity.id
_entity.type
_entity.pdbx_description
1 polymer ?
#
loop_
_entity_poly.entity_id
_entity_poly.type
_entity_poly.pdbx_seq_one_letter_code
_entity_poly.pdbx_strand_id
1 'polypeptide(L)'
;GKASNYNISYVDGGFDITRRDLYITAGDKSRIYGDDNETAQYVNGTSRLNVRAADATTGLVNGDVISHITETIDPTATVTTDAGTGGLWTRASAAQFAHGTDANYNIHYADGAFNITKRALTLVAGDKSRIYGTANTTAGYVNGTGLFRVKAGTNLVNGDTISSVTETIDPRATVTTDAGTAGLKTTIAGAVFGTGNGNNYDISYEDGSFAITPRDLTLRAGDKSRIYGTENATAVYTGGTSKFRADAATATTGLVNGDAVADVTESTNATRTTNVGATGLKTQIANATFGAGKASNYNISYVDGGFDIT
;
A
#
# COMPACT_ATOMS: atom_id res chain seq x y z
N GLY A 1 44.58 -39.95 81.38
CA GLY A 1 45.51 -38.87 81.64
C GLY A 1 44.76 -37.58 81.96
N LYS A 2 45.32 -36.71 82.73
CA LYS A 2 44.75 -35.38 83.04
C LYS A 2 45.47 -34.30 82.19
N ALA A 3 44.72 -33.34 81.59
CA ALA A 3 45.30 -32.21 80.80
C ALA A 3 46.38 -31.47 81.65
N SER A 4 46.26 -31.43 82.96
CA SER A 4 47.23 -30.78 83.85
C SER A 4 48.64 -31.40 83.81
N ASN A 5 48.81 -32.57 83.17
CA ASN A 5 50.12 -33.24 83.05
C ASN A 5 50.89 -32.76 81.76
N TYR A 6 50.30 -31.89 80.97
CA TYR A 6 50.88 -31.43 79.72
C TYR A 6 50.92 -29.90 79.68
N ASN A 7 51.97 -29.39 79.12
CA ASN A 7 52.06 -28.00 78.74
C ASN A 7 51.55 -27.90 77.32
N ILE A 8 50.25 -27.53 77.15
CA ILE A 8 49.58 -27.51 75.86
C ILE A 8 49.75 -26.13 75.23
N SER A 9 50.34 -26.08 74.07
CA SER A 9 50.37 -24.87 73.19
C SER A 9 49.43 -25.09 72.05
N TYR A 10 48.69 -24.01 71.67
CA TYR A 10 47.82 -23.99 70.52
C TYR A 10 48.53 -23.17 69.50
N VAL A 11 48.49 -23.63 68.23
CA VAL A 11 48.98 -22.89 67.06
C VAL A 11 47.78 -22.66 66.15
N ASP A 12 47.54 -21.40 65.85
CA ASP A 12 46.45 -21.01 64.93
C ASP A 12 46.71 -21.47 63.52
N GLY A 13 45.67 -21.99 62.82
CA GLY A 13 45.67 -22.31 61.42
C GLY A 13 45.21 -21.12 60.59
N GLY A 14 45.60 -21.08 59.33
CA GLY A 14 45.10 -20.07 58.38
C GLY A 14 43.67 -20.38 57.93
N PHE A 15 42.89 -19.37 57.72
CA PHE A 15 41.55 -19.47 57.17
C PHE A 15 41.41 -18.41 56.07
N ASP A 16 41.23 -18.87 54.81
CA ASP A 16 41.08 -17.98 53.64
C ASP A 16 39.64 -18.00 53.13
N ILE A 17 39.12 -16.83 52.80
CA ILE A 17 37.84 -16.66 52.14
C ILE A 17 38.14 -16.35 50.67
N THR A 18 37.72 -17.27 49.79
CA THR A 18 37.91 -17.13 48.35
C THR A 18 36.71 -16.43 47.68
N ARG A 19 36.95 -15.80 46.53
CA ARG A 19 35.91 -15.16 45.74
C ARG A 19 34.94 -16.20 45.20
N ARG A 20 33.66 -15.81 45.13
CA ARG A 20 32.56 -16.61 44.60
C ARG A 20 32.32 -16.30 43.13
N ASP A 21 32.10 -17.33 42.31
CA ASP A 21 31.79 -17.09 40.88
C ASP A 21 30.40 -16.47 40.72
N LEU A 22 30.32 -15.43 39.87
CA LEU A 22 29.09 -14.73 39.53
C LEU A 22 28.96 -14.63 38.02
N TYR A 23 27.90 -15.19 37.47
CA TYR A 23 27.64 -15.17 36.02
C TYR A 23 26.55 -14.15 35.68
N ILE A 24 26.89 -13.21 34.79
CA ILE A 24 26.02 -12.14 34.29
C ILE A 24 25.93 -12.27 32.78
N THR A 25 24.71 -12.44 32.25
CA THR A 25 24.47 -12.47 30.82
C THR A 25 23.82 -11.16 30.39
N ALA A 26 24.32 -10.52 29.32
CA ALA A 26 23.69 -9.35 28.71
C ALA A 26 22.30 -9.74 28.15
N GLY A 27 21.37 -8.81 28.13
CA GLY A 27 20.04 -9.05 27.57
C GLY A 27 20.07 -9.16 26.05
N ASP A 28 19.25 -10.04 25.49
CA ASP A 28 19.00 -10.06 24.06
C ASP A 28 18.21 -8.84 23.66
N LYS A 29 18.62 -8.19 22.58
CA LYS A 29 17.93 -7.02 22.03
C LYS A 29 17.65 -7.14 20.56
N SER A 30 16.63 -6.41 20.11
CA SER A 30 16.37 -6.24 18.69
C SER A 30 15.94 -4.81 18.35
N ARG A 31 16.21 -4.41 17.14
CA ARG A 31 15.68 -3.18 16.52
C ARG A 31 15.24 -3.44 15.08
N ILE A 32 14.51 -2.49 14.54
CA ILE A 32 14.08 -2.53 13.13
C ILE A 32 15.22 -1.96 12.25
N TYR A 33 15.37 -2.48 11.04
CA TYR A 33 16.29 -1.96 10.04
C TYR A 33 16.11 -0.44 9.83
N GLY A 34 17.21 0.28 9.80
CA GLY A 34 17.25 1.73 9.61
C GLY A 34 16.99 2.56 10.87
N ASP A 35 16.66 1.94 12.00
CA ASP A 35 16.54 2.65 13.28
C ASP A 35 17.90 2.69 14.01
N ASP A 36 18.07 3.63 14.93
CA ASP A 36 19.25 3.72 15.80
C ASP A 36 19.25 2.60 16.84
N ASN A 37 20.46 2.19 17.28
CA ASN A 37 20.62 1.18 18.33
C ASN A 37 19.97 1.56 19.67
N GLU A 38 19.79 2.86 19.92
CA GLU A 38 19.10 3.36 21.13
C GLU A 38 17.62 2.96 21.18
N THR A 39 17.01 2.68 20.02
CA THR A 39 15.61 2.23 19.92
C THR A 39 15.43 0.73 20.21
N ALA A 40 16.55 -0.01 20.33
CA ALA A 40 16.53 -1.46 20.53
C ALA A 40 15.83 -1.86 21.82
N GLN A 41 14.92 -2.83 21.73
CA GLN A 41 14.15 -3.35 22.85
C GLN A 41 14.66 -4.72 23.29
N TYR A 42 14.54 -5.02 24.58
CA TYR A 42 14.80 -6.37 25.09
C TYR A 42 13.79 -7.36 24.54
N VAL A 43 14.27 -8.54 24.17
CA VAL A 43 13.48 -9.64 23.61
C VAL A 43 13.73 -10.95 24.36
N ASN A 44 13.03 -12.01 24.02
CA ASN A 44 13.19 -13.36 24.61
C ASN A 44 13.00 -13.40 26.13
N GLY A 45 12.25 -12.44 26.72
CA GLY A 45 12.05 -12.36 28.17
C GLY A 45 13.30 -11.94 28.94
N THR A 46 14.34 -11.41 28.27
CA THR A 46 15.55 -10.92 28.89
C THR A 46 15.41 -9.48 29.39
N SER A 47 16.36 -9.04 30.19
CA SER A 47 16.46 -7.67 30.68
C SER A 47 17.92 -7.22 30.62
N ARG A 48 18.18 -5.96 30.97
CA ARG A 48 19.55 -5.43 31.03
C ARG A 48 20.46 -6.31 31.87
N LEU A 49 19.97 -6.86 32.98
CA LEU A 49 20.71 -7.61 33.96
C LEU A 49 20.09 -9.00 34.15
N ASN A 50 20.71 -10.03 33.61
CA ASN A 50 20.32 -11.42 33.80
C ASN A 50 21.41 -12.11 34.61
N VAL A 51 21.22 -12.21 35.93
CA VAL A 51 22.14 -12.88 36.85
C VAL A 51 21.70 -14.31 36.98
N ARG A 52 22.64 -15.25 36.84
CA ARG A 52 22.39 -16.67 37.13
C ARG A 52 21.98 -16.86 38.60
N ALA A 53 20.94 -17.63 38.83
CA ALA A 53 20.48 -17.95 40.17
C ALA A 53 21.61 -18.56 41.03
N ALA A 54 21.64 -18.22 42.32
CA ALA A 54 22.63 -18.70 43.24
C ALA A 54 22.48 -20.23 43.50
N ASP A 55 23.60 -20.91 43.58
CA ASP A 55 23.72 -22.31 44.00
C ASP A 55 24.73 -22.42 45.18
N ALA A 56 25.26 -23.62 45.48
CA ALA A 56 26.20 -23.80 46.58
C ALA A 56 27.51 -23.00 46.42
N THR A 57 27.94 -22.72 45.16
CA THR A 57 29.26 -22.13 44.86
C THR A 57 29.21 -20.92 43.97
N THR A 58 28.07 -20.60 43.33
CA THR A 58 27.92 -19.49 42.39
C THR A 58 26.74 -18.57 42.73
N GLY A 59 26.72 -17.38 42.13
CA GLY A 59 25.64 -16.42 42.24
C GLY A 59 25.75 -15.48 43.45
N LEU A 60 24.80 -14.52 43.52
CA LEU A 60 24.74 -13.53 44.62
C LEU A 60 24.29 -14.18 45.94
N VAL A 61 24.91 -13.80 47.05
CA VAL A 61 24.61 -14.28 48.40
C VAL A 61 24.55 -13.14 49.41
N ASN A 62 24.18 -13.42 50.65
CA ASN A 62 24.16 -12.49 51.77
C ASN A 62 23.31 -11.23 51.56
N GLY A 63 22.36 -11.26 50.63
CA GLY A 63 21.56 -10.10 50.26
C GLY A 63 22.30 -9.08 49.35
N ASP A 64 23.40 -9.48 48.73
CA ASP A 64 24.12 -8.65 47.78
C ASP A 64 23.27 -8.39 46.56
N VAL A 65 23.31 -7.15 46.05
CA VAL A 65 22.47 -6.67 44.93
C VAL A 65 23.31 -5.86 43.94
N ILE A 66 23.19 -6.22 42.66
CA ILE A 66 23.73 -5.42 41.59
C ILE A 66 22.70 -4.32 41.19
N SER A 67 23.11 -3.06 41.26
CA SER A 67 22.27 -1.89 40.90
C SER A 67 22.35 -1.53 39.45
N HIS A 68 23.52 -1.72 38.83
CA HIS A 68 23.78 -1.27 37.47
C HIS A 68 24.84 -2.14 36.77
N ILE A 69 24.70 -2.27 35.43
CA ILE A 69 25.75 -2.74 34.54
C ILE A 69 25.89 -1.79 33.38
N THR A 70 27.08 -1.69 32.81
CA THR A 70 27.29 -1.04 31.51
C THR A 70 26.93 -2.04 30.42
N GLU A 71 26.02 -1.68 29.54
CA GLU A 71 25.63 -2.50 28.37
C GLU A 71 26.05 -1.78 27.10
N THR A 72 26.66 -2.50 26.17
CA THR A 72 27.04 -2.02 24.84
C THR A 72 26.46 -2.94 23.79
N ILE A 73 26.08 -2.36 22.64
CA ILE A 73 25.68 -3.08 21.45
C ILE A 73 26.91 -3.15 20.53
N ASP A 74 27.01 -4.22 19.75
CA ASP A 74 28.06 -4.44 18.76
C ASP A 74 28.24 -3.17 17.90
N PRO A 75 29.41 -2.51 17.89
CA PRO A 75 29.66 -1.29 17.13
C PRO A 75 29.58 -1.47 15.62
N THR A 76 29.62 -2.72 15.11
CA THR A 76 29.40 -3.01 13.69
C THR A 76 27.93 -2.95 13.29
N ALA A 77 26.99 -2.99 14.26
CA ALA A 77 25.57 -2.84 14.04
C ALA A 77 25.20 -1.34 13.84
N THR A 78 25.36 -0.85 12.63
CA THR A 78 25.00 0.53 12.23
C THR A 78 23.57 0.59 11.69
N VAL A 79 23.02 1.78 11.49
CA VAL A 79 21.67 1.98 10.90
C VAL A 79 21.52 1.32 9.52
N THR A 80 22.62 1.16 8.79
CA THR A 80 22.66 0.54 7.46
C THR A 80 22.94 -0.97 7.47
N THR A 81 23.21 -1.56 8.65
CA THR A 81 23.43 -3.00 8.77
C THR A 81 22.16 -3.76 8.42
N ASP A 82 22.27 -4.75 7.52
CA ASP A 82 21.12 -5.50 6.98
C ASP A 82 20.35 -6.28 8.07
N ALA A 83 19.04 -6.36 7.87
CA ALA A 83 18.17 -7.21 8.68
C ALA A 83 18.59 -8.70 8.54
N GLY A 84 18.59 -9.41 9.67
CA GLY A 84 19.01 -10.80 9.73
C GLY A 84 20.53 -11.02 9.72
N THR A 85 21.35 -9.94 9.81
CA THR A 85 22.80 -10.08 10.01
C THR A 85 23.06 -10.90 11.28
N GLY A 86 23.74 -12.04 11.12
CA GLY A 86 24.08 -12.95 12.22
C GLY A 86 25.32 -12.51 12.98
N GLY A 87 25.45 -13.02 14.24
CA GLY A 87 26.65 -12.85 15.07
C GLY A 87 26.77 -11.48 15.76
N LEU A 88 25.78 -10.60 15.64
CA LEU A 88 25.73 -9.35 16.41
C LEU A 88 25.41 -9.65 17.87
N TRP A 89 25.94 -8.84 18.77
CA TRP A 89 25.88 -9.08 20.19
C TRP A 89 25.50 -7.84 21.02
N THR A 90 24.99 -8.08 22.22
CA THR A 90 24.97 -7.13 23.34
C THR A 90 26.00 -7.60 24.36
N ARG A 91 26.68 -6.70 25.03
CA ARG A 91 27.71 -7.02 26.03
C ARG A 91 27.50 -6.29 27.32
N ALA A 92 27.56 -7.03 28.42
CA ALA A 92 27.53 -6.50 29.78
C ALA A 92 28.96 -6.32 30.31
N SER A 93 29.18 -5.28 31.11
CA SER A 93 30.43 -5.03 31.82
C SER A 93 30.22 -4.14 33.05
N ALA A 94 31.26 -3.97 33.86
CA ALA A 94 31.32 -3.01 34.95
C ALA A 94 30.10 -3.06 35.91
N ALA A 95 29.77 -4.22 36.44
CA ALA A 95 28.72 -4.40 37.44
C ALA A 95 28.98 -3.54 38.67
N GLN A 96 27.98 -2.74 39.07
CA GLN A 96 27.98 -1.92 40.27
C GLN A 96 27.03 -2.51 41.30
N PHE A 97 27.45 -2.59 42.57
CA PHE A 97 26.68 -3.15 43.65
C PHE A 97 25.96 -2.05 44.45
N ALA A 98 24.69 -2.24 44.75
CA ALA A 98 23.94 -1.46 45.75
C ALA A 98 24.19 -1.97 47.16
N HIS A 99 24.31 -3.30 47.29
CA HIS A 99 24.69 -3.98 48.54
C HIS A 99 25.76 -5.01 48.23
N GLY A 100 26.73 -5.15 49.12
CA GLY A 100 27.90 -5.99 48.91
C GLY A 100 29.00 -5.27 48.13
N THR A 101 29.96 -6.04 47.64
CA THR A 101 31.10 -5.52 46.86
C THR A 101 31.54 -6.53 45.81
N ASP A 102 31.97 -6.03 44.66
CA ASP A 102 32.54 -6.83 43.55
C ASP A 102 33.80 -7.57 43.97
N ALA A 103 34.52 -7.07 44.99
CA ALA A 103 35.71 -7.72 45.53
C ALA A 103 35.47 -9.16 46.04
N ASN A 104 34.21 -9.50 46.41
CA ASN A 104 33.81 -10.82 46.86
C ASN A 104 33.51 -11.80 45.75
N TYR A 105 33.48 -11.32 44.49
CA TYR A 105 33.05 -12.11 43.36
C TYR A 105 34.12 -12.21 42.28
N ASN A 106 34.14 -13.34 41.60
CA ASN A 106 34.81 -13.52 40.31
C ASN A 106 33.73 -13.42 39.24
N ILE A 107 33.62 -12.24 38.60
CA ILE A 107 32.49 -11.93 37.73
C ILE A 107 32.80 -12.34 36.29
N HIS A 108 31.93 -13.24 35.76
CA HIS A 108 31.97 -13.73 34.39
C HIS A 108 30.81 -13.07 33.59
N TYR A 109 31.14 -12.40 32.50
CA TYR A 109 30.17 -11.83 31.60
C TYR A 109 29.98 -12.68 30.34
N ALA A 110 28.75 -12.94 29.97
CA ALA A 110 28.38 -13.58 28.72
C ALA A 110 27.59 -12.57 27.84
N ASP A 111 27.84 -12.61 26.53
CA ASP A 111 27.14 -11.77 25.58
C ASP A 111 25.70 -12.26 25.38
N GLY A 112 24.77 -11.33 25.14
CA GLY A 112 23.45 -11.57 24.62
C GLY A 112 23.42 -11.41 23.10
N ALA A 113 22.34 -11.82 22.45
CA ALA A 113 22.13 -11.64 21.01
C ALA A 113 21.64 -10.22 20.70
N PHE A 114 22.09 -9.67 19.57
CA PHE A 114 21.51 -8.47 18.98
C PHE A 114 20.98 -8.77 17.59
N ASN A 115 19.68 -8.47 17.34
CA ASN A 115 19.03 -8.78 16.08
C ASN A 115 18.49 -7.53 15.42
N ILE A 116 18.61 -7.46 14.08
CA ILE A 116 18.00 -6.44 13.25
C ILE A 116 16.85 -7.11 12.49
N THR A 117 15.63 -6.64 12.72
CA THR A 117 14.41 -7.16 12.07
C THR A 117 14.06 -6.34 10.84
N LYS A 118 13.31 -6.95 9.93
CA LYS A 118 12.84 -6.28 8.71
C LYS A 118 11.93 -5.10 9.05
N ARG A 119 12.04 -4.04 8.24
CA ARG A 119 11.13 -2.89 8.28
C ARG A 119 9.89 -3.16 7.46
N ALA A 120 8.71 -2.93 8.01
CA ALA A 120 7.46 -3.00 7.26
C ALA A 120 7.42 -1.92 6.18
N LEU A 121 7.06 -2.31 4.96
CA LEU A 121 6.91 -1.42 3.81
C LEU A 121 5.66 -1.81 3.04
N THR A 122 4.73 -0.87 2.87
CA THR A 122 3.52 -1.08 2.07
C THR A 122 3.57 -0.22 0.82
N LEU A 123 3.42 -0.84 -0.32
CA LEU A 123 3.31 -0.18 -1.62
C LEU A 123 1.86 -0.23 -2.08
N VAL A 124 1.34 0.90 -2.55
CA VAL A 124 -0.04 1.04 -3.02
C VAL A 124 -0.03 1.27 -4.51
N ALA A 125 -0.75 0.44 -5.27
CA ALA A 125 -0.92 0.60 -6.71
C ALA A 125 -1.62 1.92 -7.06
N GLY A 126 -1.33 2.45 -8.23
CA GLY A 126 -2.00 3.64 -8.74
C GLY A 126 -3.42 3.34 -9.20
N ASP A 127 -4.29 4.36 -9.10
CA ASP A 127 -5.62 4.32 -9.68
C ASP A 127 -5.54 4.59 -11.19
N LYS A 128 -6.26 3.80 -11.99
CA LYS A 128 -6.31 3.97 -13.44
C LYS A 128 -7.73 4.01 -13.96
N SER A 129 -7.88 4.64 -15.12
CA SER A 129 -9.14 4.58 -15.85
C SER A 129 -8.90 4.51 -17.37
N ARG A 130 -9.89 3.98 -18.07
CA ARG A 130 -10.01 4.02 -19.52
C ARG A 130 -11.45 4.24 -19.94
N ILE A 131 -11.61 4.64 -21.20
CA ILE A 131 -12.93 4.80 -21.82
C ILE A 131 -13.47 3.43 -22.24
N TYR A 132 -14.79 3.22 -22.15
CA TYR A 132 -15.49 2.04 -22.65
C TYR A 132 -15.09 1.71 -24.10
N GLY A 133 -14.87 0.44 -24.40
CA GLY A 133 -14.49 -0.04 -25.71
C GLY A 133 -13.02 0.18 -26.10
N THR A 134 -12.19 0.73 -25.22
CA THR A 134 -10.73 0.83 -25.48
C THR A 134 -9.99 -0.30 -24.80
N ALA A 135 -8.76 -0.59 -25.24
CA ALA A 135 -7.90 -1.59 -24.62
C ALA A 135 -7.33 -1.11 -23.29
N ASN A 136 -6.99 -2.03 -22.36
CA ASN A 136 -6.37 -1.68 -21.07
C ASN A 136 -5.03 -0.97 -21.22
N THR A 137 -4.33 -1.14 -22.34
CA THR A 137 -3.08 -0.41 -22.65
C THR A 137 -3.26 1.09 -22.81
N THR A 138 -4.49 1.56 -23.02
CA THR A 138 -4.81 3.00 -23.10
C THR A 138 -5.17 3.61 -21.76
N ALA A 139 -5.23 2.80 -20.68
CA ALA A 139 -5.60 3.30 -19.36
C ALA A 139 -4.54 4.25 -18.81
N GLY A 140 -4.97 5.42 -18.37
CA GLY A 140 -4.12 6.43 -17.73
C GLY A 140 -4.29 6.43 -16.21
N TYR A 141 -3.26 6.91 -15.50
CA TYR A 141 -3.35 7.15 -14.07
C TYR A 141 -4.27 8.33 -13.79
N VAL A 142 -5.07 8.23 -12.73
CA VAL A 142 -6.04 9.23 -12.30
C VAL A 142 -5.84 9.58 -10.82
N ASN A 143 -6.58 10.55 -10.31
CA ASN A 143 -6.54 10.99 -8.92
C ASN A 143 -5.14 11.42 -8.43
N GLY A 144 -4.29 11.90 -9.35
CA GLY A 144 -2.91 12.29 -9.03
C GLY A 144 -1.99 11.15 -8.66
N THR A 145 -2.37 9.90 -8.97
CA THR A 145 -1.55 8.71 -8.71
C THR A 145 -0.54 8.46 -9.84
N GLY A 146 0.47 7.66 -9.56
CA GLY A 146 1.41 7.11 -10.53
C GLY A 146 1.41 5.59 -10.45
N LEU A 147 2.44 4.93 -10.97
CA LEU A 147 2.56 3.47 -10.98
C LEU A 147 2.36 2.87 -9.58
N PHE A 148 3.00 3.45 -8.58
CA PHE A 148 2.82 3.12 -7.16
C PHE A 148 3.20 4.31 -6.28
N ARG A 149 2.86 4.20 -5.00
CA ARG A 149 3.34 5.08 -3.94
C ARG A 149 3.63 4.26 -2.68
N VAL A 150 4.52 4.76 -1.84
CA VAL A 150 4.70 4.22 -0.49
C VAL A 150 3.53 4.69 0.37
N LYS A 151 2.93 3.77 1.12
CA LYS A 151 1.81 4.07 2.03
C LYS A 151 2.28 4.96 3.18
N ALA A 152 1.47 5.96 3.54
CA ALA A 152 1.72 6.78 4.72
C ALA A 152 1.84 5.91 5.98
N GLY A 153 2.83 6.21 6.83
CA GLY A 153 3.13 5.42 8.02
C GLY A 153 4.13 4.27 7.77
N THR A 154 4.51 4.01 6.52
CA THR A 154 5.65 3.16 6.15
C THR A 154 6.64 3.96 5.32
N ASN A 155 7.90 3.60 5.31
CA ASN A 155 8.92 4.37 4.58
C ASN A 155 10.14 3.52 4.22
N LEU A 156 10.79 3.92 3.14
CA LEU A 156 12.16 3.53 2.81
C LEU A 156 13.13 4.34 3.67
N VAL A 157 14.24 3.75 4.07
CA VAL A 157 15.27 4.36 4.92
C VAL A 157 16.64 4.26 4.26
N ASN A 158 17.64 4.90 4.83
CA ASN A 158 19.06 4.83 4.38
C ASN A 158 19.30 5.21 2.91
N GLY A 159 18.37 5.94 2.27
CA GLY A 159 18.45 6.25 0.84
C GLY A 159 18.05 5.09 -0.08
N ASP A 160 17.40 4.06 0.45
CA ASP A 160 16.87 2.96 -0.35
C ASP A 160 15.77 3.46 -1.28
N THR A 161 15.72 2.90 -2.50
CA THR A 161 14.74 3.27 -3.52
C THR A 161 14.15 2.03 -4.20
N ILE A 162 12.92 2.17 -4.70
CA ILE A 162 12.31 1.16 -5.57
C ILE A 162 12.38 1.68 -7.01
N SER A 163 12.98 0.91 -7.90
CA SER A 163 13.12 1.23 -9.33
C SER A 163 11.92 0.82 -10.15
N SER A 164 11.28 -0.30 -9.81
CA SER A 164 10.12 -0.81 -10.55
C SER A 164 9.26 -1.74 -9.72
N VAL A 165 8.01 -1.88 -10.17
CA VAL A 165 7.06 -2.91 -9.76
C VAL A 165 6.38 -3.49 -11.01
N THR A 166 5.88 -4.70 -10.94
CA THR A 166 5.01 -5.27 -11.99
C THR A 166 3.57 -4.88 -11.70
N GLU A 167 2.94 -4.14 -12.64
CA GLU A 167 1.52 -3.75 -12.56
C GLU A 167 0.66 -4.71 -13.38
N THR A 168 -0.52 -5.04 -12.86
CA THR A 168 -1.54 -5.84 -13.56
C THR A 168 -2.90 -5.17 -13.39
N ILE A 169 -3.66 -5.06 -14.48
CA ILE A 169 -5.06 -4.62 -14.46
C ILE A 169 -5.95 -5.86 -14.30
N ASP A 170 -7.04 -5.72 -13.55
CA ASP A 170 -8.02 -6.77 -13.30
C ASP A 170 -8.40 -7.50 -14.63
N PRO A 171 -8.24 -8.82 -14.72
CA PRO A 171 -8.53 -9.56 -15.95
C PRO A 171 -10.00 -9.53 -16.37
N ARG A 172 -10.92 -9.16 -15.46
CA ARG A 172 -12.35 -8.95 -15.78
C ARG A 172 -12.57 -7.67 -16.60
N ALA A 173 -11.61 -6.75 -16.62
CA ALA A 173 -11.67 -5.53 -17.39
C ALA A 173 -11.31 -5.79 -18.87
N THR A 174 -12.23 -6.35 -19.63
CA THR A 174 -12.10 -6.54 -21.08
C THR A 174 -12.64 -5.32 -21.87
N VAL A 175 -12.38 -5.23 -23.17
CA VAL A 175 -12.89 -4.14 -24.01
C VAL A 175 -14.41 -4.00 -23.99
N THR A 176 -15.12 -5.10 -23.72
CA THR A 176 -16.60 -5.16 -23.66
C THR A 176 -17.16 -4.99 -22.24
N THR A 177 -16.29 -4.89 -21.22
CA THR A 177 -16.75 -4.66 -19.83
C THR A 177 -17.42 -3.30 -19.73
N ASP A 178 -18.63 -3.25 -19.16
CA ASP A 178 -19.46 -2.05 -19.05
C ASP A 178 -18.79 -0.91 -18.27
N ALA A 179 -19.07 0.31 -18.68
CA ALA A 179 -18.72 1.50 -17.93
C ALA A 179 -19.38 1.46 -16.54
N GLY A 180 -18.66 1.96 -15.53
CA GLY A 180 -19.14 1.95 -14.15
C GLY A 180 -19.12 0.57 -13.46
N THR A 181 -18.56 -0.48 -14.10
CA THR A 181 -18.38 -1.78 -13.42
C THR A 181 -17.57 -1.62 -12.16
N ALA A 182 -18.19 -1.96 -11.02
CA ALA A 182 -17.59 -1.80 -9.70
C ALA A 182 -16.54 -2.88 -9.37
N GLY A 183 -15.60 -2.57 -8.48
CA GLY A 183 -14.66 -3.52 -7.89
C GLY A 183 -13.55 -3.99 -8.85
N LEU A 184 -13.34 -3.31 -9.95
CA LEU A 184 -12.15 -3.51 -10.79
C LEU A 184 -10.94 -2.84 -10.13
N LYS A 185 -9.75 -3.45 -10.31
CA LYS A 185 -8.53 -3.07 -9.58
C LYS A 185 -7.32 -2.97 -10.49
N THR A 186 -6.37 -2.17 -10.06
CA THR A 186 -4.96 -2.31 -10.44
C THR A 186 -4.23 -3.00 -9.30
N THR A 187 -3.35 -3.93 -9.61
CA THR A 187 -2.50 -4.61 -8.62
C THR A 187 -1.05 -4.42 -8.96
N ILE A 188 -0.18 -4.43 -7.96
CA ILE A 188 1.27 -4.40 -8.14
C ILE A 188 1.92 -5.54 -7.36
N ALA A 189 3.06 -5.99 -7.85
CA ALA A 189 3.88 -7.02 -7.21
C ALA A 189 5.34 -6.88 -7.61
N GLY A 190 6.22 -7.66 -6.98
CA GLY A 190 7.60 -7.83 -7.43
C GLY A 190 8.40 -6.54 -7.42
N ALA A 191 8.41 -5.81 -6.30
CA ALA A 191 9.23 -4.62 -6.16
C ALA A 191 10.71 -4.91 -6.36
N VAL A 192 11.34 -4.16 -7.26
CA VAL A 192 12.78 -4.20 -7.53
C VAL A 192 13.40 -2.94 -6.95
N PHE A 193 14.45 -3.12 -6.16
CA PHE A 193 15.18 -2.01 -5.55
C PHE A 193 16.18 -1.40 -6.54
N GLY A 194 16.24 -0.10 -6.59
CA GLY A 194 17.25 0.66 -7.34
C GLY A 194 18.51 0.85 -6.48
N THR A 195 18.32 1.18 -5.21
CA THR A 195 19.34 1.23 -4.17
C THR A 195 18.84 0.50 -2.94
N GLY A 196 19.76 -0.04 -2.14
CA GLY A 196 19.46 -0.81 -0.94
C GLY A 196 19.14 -2.28 -1.23
N ASN A 197 18.65 -2.96 -0.19
CA ASN A 197 18.39 -4.40 -0.21
C ASN A 197 16.95 -4.69 0.20
N GLY A 198 16.15 -5.24 -0.73
CA GLY A 198 14.76 -5.59 -0.48
C GLY A 198 14.55 -6.60 0.67
N ASN A 199 15.57 -7.39 0.99
CA ASN A 199 15.54 -8.33 2.12
C ASN A 199 15.45 -7.62 3.49
N ASN A 200 15.76 -6.34 3.55
CA ASN A 200 15.61 -5.50 4.75
C ASN A 200 14.17 -5.09 5.03
N TYR A 201 13.27 -5.39 4.11
CA TYR A 201 11.86 -4.98 4.20
C TYR A 201 10.93 -6.20 4.22
N ASP A 202 9.84 -6.06 4.97
CA ASP A 202 8.67 -6.91 4.89
C ASP A 202 7.64 -6.17 4.02
N ILE A 203 7.59 -6.54 2.73
CA ILE A 203 6.88 -5.79 1.70
C ILE A 203 5.47 -6.33 1.54
N SER A 204 4.48 -5.46 1.70
CA SER A 204 3.08 -5.70 1.39
C SER A 204 2.60 -4.80 0.25
N TYR A 205 1.56 -5.23 -0.45
CA TYR A 205 0.97 -4.52 -1.58
C TYR A 205 -0.50 -4.26 -1.34
N GLU A 206 -0.95 -3.04 -1.67
CA GLU A 206 -2.36 -2.67 -1.66
C GLU A 206 -2.80 -2.32 -3.08
N ASP A 207 -4.01 -2.73 -3.42
CA ASP A 207 -4.59 -2.50 -4.73
C ASP A 207 -4.96 -1.03 -4.93
N GLY A 208 -4.85 -0.56 -6.17
CA GLY A 208 -5.49 0.66 -6.65
C GLY A 208 -6.85 0.35 -7.30
N SER A 209 -7.62 1.37 -7.62
CA SER A 209 -8.87 1.23 -8.35
C SER A 209 -8.64 1.23 -9.86
N PHE A 210 -9.51 0.51 -10.58
CA PHE A 210 -9.59 0.59 -12.03
C PHE A 210 -11.01 0.96 -12.46
N ALA A 211 -11.17 2.04 -13.23
CA ALA A 211 -12.47 2.51 -13.67
C ALA A 211 -12.60 2.43 -15.21
N ILE A 212 -13.79 2.07 -15.66
CA ILE A 212 -14.20 2.21 -17.07
C ILE A 212 -15.21 3.34 -17.13
N THR A 213 -14.86 4.43 -17.84
CA THR A 213 -15.71 5.60 -17.97
C THR A 213 -16.59 5.50 -19.22
N PRO A 214 -17.79 6.12 -19.22
CA PRO A 214 -18.62 6.18 -20.41
C PRO A 214 -17.89 6.81 -21.60
N ARG A 215 -18.25 6.35 -22.79
CA ARG A 215 -17.72 6.82 -24.07
C ARG A 215 -18.64 7.88 -24.65
N ASP A 216 -18.11 8.96 -25.21
CA ASP A 216 -18.93 9.99 -25.83
C ASP A 216 -19.60 9.46 -27.12
N LEU A 217 -20.90 9.74 -27.26
CA LEU A 217 -21.70 9.36 -28.39
C LEU A 217 -22.55 10.55 -28.81
N THR A 218 -22.39 11.02 -30.06
CA THR A 218 -23.22 12.06 -30.63
C THR A 218 -24.24 11.46 -31.59
N LEU A 219 -25.53 11.73 -31.34
CA LEU A 219 -26.64 11.36 -32.20
C LEU A 219 -27.20 12.63 -32.84
N ARG A 220 -27.37 12.64 -34.15
CA ARG A 220 -27.90 13.75 -34.90
C ARG A 220 -29.27 13.43 -35.46
N ALA A 221 -30.25 14.32 -35.23
CA ALA A 221 -31.55 14.23 -35.83
C ALA A 221 -31.49 14.44 -37.35
N GLY A 222 -32.43 13.85 -38.08
CA GLY A 222 -32.61 14.12 -39.49
C GLY A 222 -33.34 15.42 -39.74
N ASP A 223 -33.11 16.01 -40.92
CA ASP A 223 -33.86 17.16 -41.39
C ASP A 223 -35.22 16.73 -41.90
N LYS A 224 -36.27 17.51 -41.61
CA LYS A 224 -37.65 17.21 -42.03
C LYS A 224 -38.31 18.43 -42.67
N SER A 225 -39.31 18.19 -43.50
CA SER A 225 -40.22 19.23 -43.97
C SER A 225 -41.67 18.74 -43.99
N ARG A 226 -42.59 19.66 -43.91
CA ARG A 226 -44.03 19.43 -44.14
C ARG A 226 -44.68 20.59 -44.83
N ILE A 227 -45.86 20.34 -45.42
CA ILE A 227 -46.69 21.36 -46.04
C ILE A 227 -47.41 22.18 -44.96
N TYR A 228 -47.55 23.49 -45.17
CA TYR A 228 -48.27 24.38 -44.30
C TYR A 228 -49.70 23.87 -44.00
N GLY A 229 -50.11 24.01 -42.73
CA GLY A 229 -51.44 23.59 -42.30
C GLY A 229 -51.62 22.09 -42.05
N THR A 230 -50.62 21.24 -42.37
CA THR A 230 -50.66 19.82 -42.02
C THR A 230 -50.11 19.55 -40.60
N GLU A 231 -50.34 18.36 -40.04
CA GLU A 231 -49.84 17.95 -38.76
C GLU A 231 -48.32 17.62 -38.82
N ASN A 232 -47.58 17.84 -37.73
CA ASN A 232 -46.15 17.51 -37.70
C ASN A 232 -45.86 16.03 -37.95
N ALA A 233 -46.82 15.13 -37.65
CA ALA A 233 -46.69 13.72 -37.93
C ALA A 233 -46.61 13.39 -39.44
N THR A 234 -47.04 14.32 -40.34
CA THR A 234 -46.94 14.13 -41.80
C THR A 234 -45.59 14.58 -42.37
N ALA A 235 -44.70 15.17 -41.54
CA ALA A 235 -43.39 15.60 -41.99
C ALA A 235 -42.53 14.44 -42.49
N VAL A 236 -41.85 14.68 -43.62
CA VAL A 236 -40.98 13.68 -44.24
C VAL A 236 -39.51 14.09 -44.08
N TYR A 237 -38.62 13.11 -44.05
CA TYR A 237 -37.17 13.39 -44.01
C TYR A 237 -36.71 13.91 -45.34
N THR A 238 -35.81 14.90 -45.29
CA THR A 238 -35.26 15.60 -46.44
C THR A 238 -33.73 15.43 -46.50
N GLY A 239 -33.11 15.83 -47.61
CA GLY A 239 -31.67 15.82 -47.79
C GLY A 239 -31.05 14.41 -47.67
N GLY A 240 -31.83 13.30 -47.82
CA GLY A 240 -31.34 11.94 -47.66
C GLY A 240 -31.10 11.55 -46.20
N THR A 241 -31.66 12.30 -45.25
CA THR A 241 -31.52 12.01 -43.80
C THR A 241 -32.53 10.93 -43.34
N SER A 242 -32.32 10.40 -42.17
CA SER A 242 -33.22 9.46 -41.49
C SER A 242 -33.53 9.99 -40.09
N LYS A 243 -34.37 9.27 -39.34
CA LYS A 243 -34.79 9.69 -37.98
C LYS A 243 -33.63 10.17 -37.12
N PHE A 244 -32.53 9.43 -37.15
CA PHE A 244 -31.27 9.83 -36.53
C PHE A 244 -30.07 9.15 -37.22
N ARG A 245 -28.88 9.65 -36.93
CA ARG A 245 -27.63 8.98 -37.23
C ARG A 245 -26.66 9.16 -36.08
N ALA A 246 -25.85 8.16 -35.79
CA ALA A 246 -24.69 8.31 -34.92
C ALA A 246 -23.51 8.88 -35.70
N ASP A 247 -22.72 9.75 -35.09
CA ASP A 247 -21.44 10.14 -35.63
C ASP A 247 -20.50 8.94 -35.75
N ALA A 248 -19.61 8.98 -36.75
CA ALA A 248 -18.64 7.91 -36.96
C ALA A 248 -17.78 7.66 -35.72
N ALA A 249 -17.49 6.41 -35.42
CA ALA A 249 -16.63 6.03 -34.32
C ALA A 249 -15.18 6.52 -34.55
N THR A 250 -14.58 7.02 -33.50
CA THR A 250 -13.15 7.36 -33.42
C THR A 250 -12.45 6.53 -32.35
N ALA A 251 -11.23 6.87 -31.99
CA ALA A 251 -10.55 6.19 -30.85
C ALA A 251 -11.30 6.34 -29.53
N THR A 252 -12.02 7.46 -29.32
CA THR A 252 -12.65 7.80 -28.02
C THR A 252 -14.14 8.13 -28.08
N THR A 253 -14.73 8.21 -29.26
CA THR A 253 -16.15 8.57 -29.47
C THR A 253 -16.87 7.57 -30.36
N GLY A 254 -18.21 7.63 -30.39
CA GLY A 254 -19.06 6.83 -31.26
C GLY A 254 -19.33 5.40 -30.74
N LEU A 255 -20.15 4.64 -31.46
CA LEU A 255 -20.53 3.28 -31.10
C LEU A 255 -19.38 2.28 -31.30
N VAL A 256 -19.21 1.34 -30.36
CA VAL A 256 -18.16 0.32 -30.39
C VAL A 256 -18.73 -1.05 -29.96
N ASN A 257 -17.92 -2.09 -30.05
CA ASN A 257 -18.24 -3.47 -29.61
C ASN A 257 -19.51 -4.07 -30.26
N GLY A 258 -19.97 -3.52 -31.38
CA GLY A 258 -21.24 -3.93 -32.01
C GLY A 258 -22.48 -3.33 -31.35
N ASP A 259 -22.33 -2.36 -30.47
CA ASP A 259 -23.46 -1.64 -29.86
C ASP A 259 -24.25 -0.85 -30.93
N ALA A 260 -25.57 -0.80 -30.80
CA ALA A 260 -26.44 -0.17 -31.72
C ALA A 260 -27.61 0.55 -31.01
N VAL A 261 -27.86 1.80 -31.44
CA VAL A 261 -29.06 2.53 -31.06
C VAL A 261 -30.22 2.03 -31.91
N ALA A 262 -31.31 1.56 -31.27
CA ALA A 262 -32.49 1.07 -31.95
C ALA A 262 -33.46 2.19 -32.30
N ASP A 263 -33.67 3.14 -31.39
CA ASP A 263 -34.61 4.21 -31.58
C ASP A 263 -34.32 5.45 -30.72
N VAL A 264 -34.92 6.58 -31.09
CA VAL A 264 -34.91 7.84 -30.30
C VAL A 264 -36.32 8.42 -30.28
N THR A 265 -36.63 9.18 -29.23
CA THR A 265 -37.83 10.03 -29.24
C THR A 265 -37.58 11.25 -30.10
N GLU A 266 -38.50 11.54 -31.01
CA GLU A 266 -38.43 12.69 -31.91
C GLU A 266 -39.51 13.72 -31.59
N SER A 267 -39.17 14.99 -31.66
CA SER A 267 -40.08 16.13 -31.51
C SER A 267 -39.69 17.29 -32.41
N THR A 268 -40.54 18.30 -32.52
CA THR A 268 -40.24 19.55 -33.22
C THR A 268 -40.83 20.74 -32.46
N ASN A 269 -40.22 21.90 -32.59
CA ASN A 269 -40.73 23.17 -32.07
C ASN A 269 -41.75 23.86 -33.02
N ALA A 270 -42.05 23.29 -34.20
CA ALA A 270 -43.07 23.77 -35.11
C ALA A 270 -44.47 23.39 -34.60
N THR A 271 -45.48 24.26 -34.80
CA THR A 271 -46.90 24.00 -34.59
C THR A 271 -47.63 23.96 -35.94
N ARG A 272 -48.86 23.41 -35.98
CA ARG A 272 -49.69 23.33 -37.22
C ARG A 272 -49.80 24.67 -37.93
N THR A 273 -49.86 25.77 -37.15
CA THR A 273 -50.05 27.16 -37.65
C THR A 273 -48.72 27.89 -37.93
N THR A 274 -47.56 27.23 -37.77
CA THR A 274 -46.27 27.82 -38.07
C THR A 274 -46.16 28.14 -39.57
N ASN A 275 -45.81 29.40 -39.91
CA ASN A 275 -45.81 29.90 -41.29
C ASN A 275 -44.67 29.27 -42.12
N VAL A 276 -44.88 29.26 -43.44
CA VAL A 276 -43.84 28.96 -44.41
C VAL A 276 -42.69 29.96 -44.26
N GLY A 277 -41.43 29.49 -44.35
CA GLY A 277 -40.23 30.29 -44.16
C GLY A 277 -39.93 30.77 -42.77
N ALA A 278 -40.64 30.24 -41.73
CA ALA A 278 -40.28 30.46 -40.35
C ALA A 278 -38.87 29.93 -40.06
N THR A 279 -38.05 30.74 -39.41
CA THR A 279 -36.65 30.41 -39.09
C THR A 279 -36.51 29.77 -37.70
N GLY A 280 -35.42 29.01 -37.49
CA GLY A 280 -35.11 28.40 -36.19
C GLY A 280 -35.97 27.19 -35.83
N LEU A 281 -36.69 26.62 -36.80
CA LEU A 281 -37.43 25.38 -36.64
C LEU A 281 -36.45 24.20 -36.61
N LYS A 282 -36.73 23.21 -35.73
CA LYS A 282 -35.84 22.09 -35.47
C LYS A 282 -36.57 20.76 -35.37
N THR A 283 -35.93 19.75 -35.91
CA THR A 283 -36.21 18.37 -35.52
C THR A 283 -35.31 18.01 -34.33
N GLN A 284 -35.88 17.66 -33.21
CA GLN A 284 -35.18 17.32 -31.96
C GLN A 284 -35.28 15.84 -31.67
N ILE A 285 -34.23 15.26 -31.11
CA ILE A 285 -34.20 13.86 -30.66
C ILE A 285 -33.76 13.78 -29.24
N ALA A 286 -34.24 12.76 -28.53
CA ALA A 286 -33.91 12.47 -27.13
C ALA A 286 -34.11 10.98 -26.83
N ASN A 287 -33.79 10.56 -25.62
CA ASN A 287 -34.12 9.23 -25.03
C ASN A 287 -33.73 8.05 -25.94
N ALA A 288 -32.49 7.99 -26.36
CA ALA A 288 -32.02 6.89 -27.19
C ALA A 288 -32.19 5.52 -26.45
N THR A 289 -32.79 4.60 -27.17
CA THR A 289 -32.89 3.19 -26.75
C THR A 289 -31.90 2.34 -27.55
N PHE A 290 -31.33 1.32 -26.89
CA PHE A 290 -30.32 0.47 -27.50
C PHE A 290 -30.93 -0.90 -27.87
N GLY A 291 -30.63 -1.38 -29.05
CA GLY A 291 -30.94 -2.71 -29.53
C GLY A 291 -29.83 -3.72 -29.19
N ALA A 292 -28.60 -3.22 -29.13
CA ALA A 292 -27.43 -3.96 -28.65
C ALA A 292 -26.56 -3.02 -27.81
N GLY A 293 -25.92 -3.55 -26.78
CA GLY A 293 -25.18 -2.77 -25.79
C GLY A 293 -26.07 -2.06 -24.76
N LYS A 294 -25.49 -1.10 -24.05
CA LYS A 294 -26.18 -0.35 -22.98
C LYS A 294 -25.97 1.14 -23.11
N ALA A 295 -27.02 1.93 -22.91
CA ALA A 295 -26.94 3.38 -22.90
C ALA A 295 -25.98 3.90 -21.80
N SER A 296 -25.87 3.20 -20.68
CA SER A 296 -24.96 3.56 -19.57
C SER A 296 -23.47 3.51 -19.93
N ASN A 297 -23.13 2.85 -21.03
CA ASN A 297 -21.76 2.81 -21.55
C ASN A 297 -21.39 4.07 -22.33
N TYR A 298 -22.35 4.97 -22.55
CA TYR A 298 -22.19 6.16 -23.36
C TYR A 298 -22.62 7.43 -22.64
N ASN A 299 -21.88 8.50 -22.91
CA ASN A 299 -22.24 9.86 -22.60
C ASN A 299 -22.88 10.45 -23.86
N ILE A 300 -24.23 10.46 -23.92
CA ILE A 300 -24.98 10.70 -25.14
C ILE A 300 -25.30 12.20 -25.30
N SER A 301 -24.88 12.77 -26.42
CA SER A 301 -25.21 14.13 -26.86
C SER A 301 -26.16 14.07 -28.05
N TYR A 302 -27.12 14.96 -28.10
CA TYR A 302 -28.11 15.09 -29.18
C TYR A 302 -27.88 16.40 -29.93
N VAL A 303 -27.89 16.31 -31.24
CA VAL A 303 -27.77 17.46 -32.16
C VAL A 303 -29.05 17.55 -32.99
N ASP A 304 -29.69 18.70 -32.94
CA ASP A 304 -30.93 18.99 -33.69
C ASP A 304 -30.69 18.94 -35.20
N GLY A 305 -31.69 18.49 -35.94
CA GLY A 305 -31.81 18.65 -37.40
C GLY A 305 -32.68 19.87 -37.75
N GLY A 306 -32.71 20.21 -39.02
CA GLY A 306 -33.59 21.24 -39.55
C GLY A 306 -35.05 20.78 -39.63
N PHE A 307 -36.00 21.73 -39.55
CA PHE A 307 -37.40 21.51 -39.83
C PHE A 307 -37.98 22.65 -40.67
N ASP A 308 -38.50 22.36 -41.83
CA ASP A 308 -39.01 23.33 -42.77
C ASP A 308 -40.51 23.21 -42.98
N ILE A 309 -41.18 24.34 -43.17
CA ILE A 309 -42.58 24.44 -43.62
C ILE A 309 -42.61 24.88 -45.06
N THR A 310 -43.11 24.07 -45.96
CA THR A 310 -43.21 24.32 -47.40
C THR A 310 -44.64 24.60 -47.86
#